data_2a017ae3b65c7c4561dc222663105e7c
#
_entry.id   2a017ae3b65c7c4561dc222663105e7c
#
_cell.length_a   1.000
_cell.length_b   1.000
_cell.length_c   1.000
_cell.angle_alpha   90.00
_cell.angle_beta   90.00
_cell.angle_gamma   90.00
#
_symmetry.space_group_name_H-M   'P 1'
#
loop_
_entity.id
_entity.type
_entity.pdbx_description
1 polymer ?
#
loop_
_entity_poly.entity_id
_entity_poly.type
_entity_poly.pdbx_seq_one_letter_code
_entity_poly.pdbx_strand_id
1 'polypeptide(L)'
;MKKISKSTIQEAVKRLADTYQPLTIYLFGSYAWGEPHAESDLDFLIVLNDDIHFNLALQIKGKQALKNLDISTDIVLNHKLFFTERAEHPSTLQHKIKKEGKLVYGNL
;
A
#
# COMPACT_ATOMS: atom_id res chain seq x y z
N MET A 1 12.27 -20.47 3.29
CA MET A 1 11.85 -19.12 3.54
C MET A 1 10.37 -19.03 3.76
N LYS A 2 9.92 -18.14 4.63
CA LYS A 2 8.53 -18.11 5.04
C LYS A 2 7.79 -16.95 4.42
N LYS A 3 6.49 -17.15 4.22
CA LYS A 3 5.59 -16.05 3.87
C LYS A 3 5.56 -15.05 5.02
N ILE A 4 5.26 -13.80 4.69
CA ILE A 4 5.14 -12.74 5.69
C ILE A 4 3.89 -13.00 6.52
N SER A 5 4.02 -12.98 7.84
CA SER A 5 2.93 -13.28 8.74
C SER A 5 1.90 -12.15 8.79
N LYS A 6 0.69 -12.50 9.19
CA LYS A 6 -0.38 -11.52 9.36
C LYS A 6 0.00 -10.43 10.36
N SER A 7 0.67 -10.79 11.45
CA SER A 7 1.08 -9.82 12.46
C SER A 7 2.13 -8.86 11.92
N THR A 8 3.04 -9.32 11.08
CA THR A 8 4.03 -8.46 10.44
C THR A 8 3.37 -7.52 9.46
N ILE A 9 2.39 -7.99 8.70
CA ILE A 9 1.63 -7.12 7.79
C ILE A 9 0.90 -6.03 8.57
N GLN A 10 0.27 -6.39 9.70
CA GLN A 10 -0.41 -5.42 10.56
C GLN A 10 0.54 -4.37 11.11
N GLU A 11 1.74 -4.79 11.51
CA GLU A 11 2.76 -3.86 11.99
C GLU A 11 3.21 -2.90 10.87
N ALA A 12 3.40 -3.42 9.67
CA ALA A 12 3.76 -2.60 8.52
C ALA A 12 2.67 -1.55 8.24
N VAL A 13 1.41 -1.96 8.24
CA VAL A 13 0.28 -1.05 8.03
C VAL A 13 0.27 0.05 9.08
N LYS A 14 0.46 -0.31 10.35
CA LYS A 14 0.48 0.66 11.44
C LYS A 14 1.58 1.69 11.25
N ARG A 15 2.78 1.25 10.89
CA ARG A 15 3.91 2.17 10.66
C ARG A 15 3.68 3.09 9.48
N LEU A 16 3.12 2.56 8.38
CA LEU A 16 2.81 3.37 7.21
C LEU A 16 1.70 4.38 7.52
N ALA A 17 0.69 3.99 8.28
CA ALA A 17 -0.37 4.89 8.69
C ALA A 17 0.18 6.03 9.58
N ASP A 18 1.03 5.70 10.53
CA ASP A 18 1.65 6.71 11.40
C ASP A 18 2.54 7.67 10.60
N THR A 19 3.26 7.14 9.61
CA THR A 19 4.20 7.93 8.80
C THR A 19 3.50 8.90 7.85
N TYR A 20 2.50 8.41 7.13
CA TYR A 20 1.85 9.19 6.08
C TYR A 20 0.54 9.85 6.50
N GLN A 21 -0.09 9.37 7.57
CA GLN A 21 -1.43 9.80 7.97
C GLN A 21 -2.37 9.83 6.77
N PRO A 22 -2.49 8.70 6.07
CA PRO A 22 -3.19 8.65 4.79
C PRO A 22 -4.69 8.55 4.96
N LEU A 23 -5.41 8.76 3.87
CA LEU A 23 -6.84 8.49 3.84
C LEU A 23 -7.11 7.00 3.84
N THR A 24 -6.29 6.23 3.13
CA THR A 24 -6.53 4.82 2.91
C THR A 24 -5.22 4.11 2.57
N ILE A 25 -5.12 2.85 3.00
CA ILE A 25 -4.06 1.93 2.55
C ILE A 25 -4.72 0.67 2.06
N TYR A 26 -4.37 0.25 0.84
CA TYR A 26 -4.75 -1.05 0.28
C TYR A 26 -3.53 -1.95 0.20
N LEU A 27 -3.74 -3.22 0.51
CA LEU A 27 -2.77 -4.27 0.18
C LEU A 27 -3.20 -4.87 -1.15
N PHE A 28 -2.27 -4.98 -2.10
CA PHE A 28 -2.59 -5.56 -3.39
C PHE A 28 -1.51 -6.55 -3.81
N GLY A 29 -1.64 -7.12 -5.01
CA GLY A 29 -0.67 -8.09 -5.49
C GLY A 29 -0.87 -9.46 -4.86
N SER A 30 0.21 -10.26 -4.80
CA SER A 30 0.13 -11.67 -4.42
C SER A 30 -0.46 -11.90 -3.03
N TYR A 31 -0.26 -10.99 -2.10
CA TYR A 31 -0.82 -11.12 -0.74
C TYR A 31 -2.29 -10.74 -0.64
N ALA A 32 -2.87 -10.23 -1.72
CA ALA A 32 -4.29 -9.83 -1.74
C ALA A 32 -5.12 -10.73 -2.63
N TRP A 33 -4.70 -10.89 -3.88
CA TRP A 33 -5.49 -11.64 -4.87
C TRP A 33 -4.74 -12.79 -5.52
N GLY A 34 -3.51 -13.06 -5.11
CA GLY A 34 -2.71 -14.15 -5.66
C GLY A 34 -2.32 -15.14 -4.59
N GLU A 35 -1.30 -15.92 -4.89
CA GLU A 35 -0.74 -16.88 -3.95
C GLU A 35 0.68 -16.46 -3.61
N PRO A 36 0.91 -15.86 -2.43
CA PRO A 36 2.23 -15.41 -2.07
C PRO A 36 3.19 -16.58 -1.84
N HIS A 37 4.44 -16.35 -2.19
CA HIS A 37 5.52 -17.30 -1.95
C HIS A 37 6.68 -16.58 -1.24
N ALA A 38 7.76 -17.31 -0.94
CA ALA A 38 8.84 -16.79 -0.13
C ALA A 38 9.48 -15.51 -0.66
N GLU A 39 9.43 -15.29 -1.98
CA GLU A 39 10.04 -14.11 -2.60
C GLU A 39 9.01 -13.04 -2.97
N SER A 40 7.74 -13.21 -2.58
CA SER A 40 6.71 -12.23 -2.88
C SER A 40 6.88 -10.99 -2.00
N ASP A 41 6.71 -9.81 -2.62
CA ASP A 41 6.72 -8.53 -1.91
C ASP A 41 5.34 -8.24 -1.33
N LEU A 42 5.31 -7.43 -0.27
CA LEU A 42 4.08 -6.79 0.16
C LEU A 42 3.88 -5.54 -0.68
N ASP A 43 2.77 -5.47 -1.38
CA ASP A 43 2.46 -4.34 -2.25
C ASP A 43 1.38 -3.47 -1.59
N PHE A 44 1.75 -2.22 -1.28
CA PHE A 44 0.83 -1.27 -0.65
C PHE A 44 0.54 -0.10 -1.58
N LEU A 45 -0.75 0.24 -1.69
CA LEU A 45 -1.16 1.48 -2.32
C LEU A 45 -1.66 2.41 -1.22
N ILE A 46 -1.04 3.58 -1.10
CA ILE A 46 -1.35 4.55 -0.06
C ILE A 46 -1.98 5.77 -0.72
N VAL A 47 -3.22 6.09 -0.32
CA VAL A 47 -3.96 7.21 -0.87
C VAL A 47 -3.85 8.39 0.09
N LEU A 48 -3.31 9.50 -0.41
CA LEU A 48 -3.07 10.71 0.36
C LEU A 48 -3.98 11.85 -0.10
N ASN A 49 -4.20 12.83 0.77
CA ASN A 49 -4.93 14.03 0.41
C ASN A 49 -4.25 14.74 -0.76
N ASP A 50 -5.06 15.44 -1.56
CA ASP A 50 -4.56 16.11 -2.75
C ASP A 50 -3.61 17.28 -2.44
N ASP A 51 -3.63 17.80 -1.23
CA ASP A 51 -2.74 18.89 -0.82
C ASP A 51 -1.35 18.43 -0.42
N ILE A 52 -1.12 17.11 -0.32
CA ILE A 52 0.20 16.59 0.03
C ILE A 52 1.11 16.67 -1.19
N HIS A 53 2.26 17.30 -1.01
CA HIS A 53 3.26 17.43 -2.07
C HIS A 53 4.08 16.14 -2.19
N PHE A 54 4.07 15.51 -3.38
CA PHE A 54 4.86 14.32 -3.63
C PHE A 54 6.28 14.71 -4.02
N ASN A 55 7.24 14.04 -3.40
CA ASN A 55 8.65 14.16 -3.74
C ASN A 55 9.38 12.88 -3.33
N LEU A 56 10.66 12.82 -3.66
CA LEU A 56 11.46 11.64 -3.34
C LEU A 56 11.56 11.40 -1.83
N ALA A 57 11.69 12.47 -1.05
CA ALA A 57 11.78 12.35 0.41
C ALA A 57 10.52 11.68 0.99
N LEU A 58 9.34 12.04 0.48
CA LEU A 58 8.09 11.43 0.93
C LEU A 58 8.05 9.94 0.61
N GLN A 59 8.51 9.57 -0.59
CA GLN A 59 8.57 8.17 -1.01
C GLN A 59 9.51 7.37 -0.13
N ILE A 60 10.67 7.93 0.20
CA ILE A 60 11.69 7.27 1.02
C ILE A 60 11.20 7.04 2.44
N LYS A 61 10.37 7.94 2.98
CA LYS A 61 9.84 7.80 4.34
C LYS A 61 9.14 6.46 4.57
N GLY A 62 8.43 5.96 3.56
CA GLY A 62 7.74 4.67 3.67
C GLY A 62 8.71 3.52 3.86
N LYS A 63 9.79 3.50 3.11
CA LYS A 63 10.81 2.46 3.25
C LYS A 63 11.49 2.55 4.61
N GLN A 64 11.77 3.76 5.06
CA GLN A 64 12.40 3.97 6.36
C GLN A 64 11.49 3.53 7.51
N ALA A 65 10.18 3.75 7.38
CA ALA A 65 9.21 3.36 8.40
C ALA A 65 9.20 1.85 8.61
N LEU A 66 9.47 1.09 7.57
CA LEU A 66 9.44 -0.37 7.62
C LEU A 66 10.79 -1.01 7.92
N LYS A 67 11.78 -0.19 8.26
CA LYS A 67 13.11 -0.67 8.63
C LYS A 67 13.01 -1.64 9.81
N ASN A 68 13.82 -2.69 9.76
CA ASN A 68 13.91 -3.73 10.79
C ASN A 68 12.75 -4.74 10.82
N LEU A 69 11.82 -4.67 9.88
CA LEU A 69 10.79 -5.70 9.75
C LEU A 69 11.26 -6.87 8.90
N ASP A 70 12.39 -6.71 8.21
CA ASP A 70 12.97 -7.76 7.36
C ASP A 70 11.97 -8.27 6.31
N ILE A 71 11.32 -7.33 5.64
CA ILE A 71 10.35 -7.63 4.59
C ILE A 71 10.67 -6.83 3.34
N SER A 72 10.32 -7.40 2.18
CA SER A 72 10.40 -6.69 0.92
C SER A 72 9.04 -6.06 0.62
N THR A 73 9.03 -4.76 0.31
CA THR A 73 7.78 -4.03 0.08
C THR A 73 7.88 -3.17 -1.15
N ASP A 74 6.73 -2.97 -1.80
CA ASP A 74 6.57 -2.02 -2.87
C ASP A 74 5.49 -1.03 -2.42
N ILE A 75 5.81 0.26 -2.41
CA ILE A 75 4.91 1.29 -1.90
C ILE A 75 4.57 2.25 -3.02
N VAL A 76 3.29 2.31 -3.38
CA VAL A 76 2.77 3.20 -4.40
C VAL A 76 1.96 4.29 -3.71
N LEU A 77 2.31 5.55 -3.95
CA LEU A 77 1.57 6.69 -3.41
C LEU A 77 0.68 7.27 -4.50
N ASN A 78 -0.59 7.48 -4.17
CA ASN A 78 -1.54 8.15 -5.06
C ASN A 78 -2.20 9.31 -4.31
N HIS A 79 -2.48 10.40 -5.02
CA HIS A 79 -3.40 11.42 -4.53
C HIS A 79 -4.82 10.89 -4.62
N LYS A 80 -5.69 11.38 -3.76
CA LYS A 80 -7.09 10.94 -3.70
C LYS A 80 -7.79 11.08 -5.05
N LEU A 81 -7.70 12.24 -5.68
CA LEU A 81 -8.39 12.48 -6.94
C LEU A 81 -7.87 11.54 -8.04
N PHE A 82 -6.55 11.40 -8.12
CA PHE A 82 -5.92 10.51 -9.07
C PHE A 82 -6.43 9.07 -8.89
N PHE A 83 -6.46 8.61 -7.64
CA PHE A 83 -6.92 7.25 -7.35
C PHE A 83 -8.39 7.06 -7.70
N THR A 84 -9.27 7.98 -7.27
CA THR A 84 -10.70 7.81 -7.48
C THR A 84 -11.08 7.87 -8.96
N GLU A 85 -10.46 8.73 -9.74
CA GLU A 85 -10.72 8.80 -11.17
C GLU A 85 -10.26 7.54 -11.89
N ARG A 86 -9.04 7.09 -11.61
CA ARG A 86 -8.53 5.90 -12.26
C ARG A 86 -9.30 4.64 -11.87
N ALA A 87 -9.76 4.58 -10.63
CA ALA A 87 -10.49 3.41 -10.13
C ALA A 87 -11.81 3.19 -10.88
N GLU A 88 -12.34 4.21 -11.55
CA GLU A 88 -13.54 4.08 -12.35
C GLU A 88 -13.29 3.41 -13.71
N HIS A 89 -12.05 3.32 -14.14
CA HIS A 89 -11.69 2.75 -15.44
C HIS A 89 -11.20 1.30 -15.29
N PRO A 90 -11.94 0.33 -15.85
CA PRO A 90 -11.64 -1.09 -15.63
C PRO A 90 -10.24 -1.56 -16.05
N SER A 91 -9.57 -0.80 -16.91
CA SER A 91 -8.24 -1.18 -17.39
C SER A 91 -7.09 -0.74 -16.49
N THR A 92 -7.38 -0.07 -15.37
CA THR A 92 -6.34 0.49 -14.51
C THR A 92 -6.03 -0.42 -13.33
N LEU A 93 -4.80 -0.27 -12.80
CA LEU A 93 -4.40 -0.93 -11.57
C LEU A 93 -5.28 -0.48 -10.39
N GLN A 94 -5.61 0.81 -10.33
CA GLN A 94 -6.44 1.36 -9.25
C GLN A 94 -7.82 0.71 -9.22
N HIS A 95 -8.40 0.43 -10.37
CA HIS A 95 -9.67 -0.27 -10.43
C HIS A 95 -9.57 -1.67 -9.84
N LYS A 96 -8.54 -2.41 -10.23
CA LYS A 96 -8.32 -3.75 -9.71
C LYS A 96 -8.07 -3.75 -8.21
N ILE A 97 -7.29 -2.78 -7.72
CA ILE A 97 -7.01 -2.66 -6.29
C ILE A 97 -8.29 -2.40 -5.51
N LYS A 98 -9.11 -1.47 -5.98
CA LYS A 98 -10.36 -1.15 -5.28
C LYS A 98 -11.32 -2.33 -5.25
N LYS A 99 -11.36 -3.10 -6.34
CA LYS A 99 -12.27 -4.23 -6.48
C LYS A 99 -11.77 -5.50 -5.78
N GLU A 100 -10.50 -5.80 -5.91
CA GLU A 100 -9.94 -7.09 -5.47
C GLU A 100 -8.87 -6.97 -4.39
N GLY A 101 -8.34 -5.79 -4.17
CA GLY A 101 -7.34 -5.57 -3.13
C GLY A 101 -7.96 -5.66 -1.74
N LYS A 102 -7.11 -5.62 -0.73
CA LYS A 102 -7.57 -5.64 0.67
C LYS A 102 -7.45 -4.25 1.26
N LEU A 103 -8.56 -3.71 1.74
CA LEU A 103 -8.56 -2.45 2.47
C LEU A 103 -8.00 -2.73 3.86
N VAL A 104 -6.80 -2.22 4.15
CA VAL A 104 -6.13 -2.49 5.42
C VAL A 104 -6.11 -1.28 6.35
N TYR A 105 -6.43 -0.09 5.86
CA TYR A 105 -6.52 1.12 6.66
C TYR A 105 -7.43 2.13 5.99
N GLY A 106 -8.27 2.80 6.77
CA GLY A 106 -9.18 3.81 6.25
C GLY A 106 -10.44 3.20 5.65
N ASN A 107 -11.14 3.97 4.83
CA ASN A 107 -12.42 3.54 4.28
C ASN A 107 -12.79 4.24 2.97
N LEU A 108 -11.83 4.43 2.11
CA LEU A 108 -12.09 5.09 0.83
C LEU A 108 -12.61 4.13 -0.24
#